data_6cf169ab3a4a1fe439b9bbb4a9059f38
#
_entry.id   6cf169ab3a4a1fe439b9bbb4a9059f38
#
_cell.length_a   1.000
_cell.length_b   1.000
_cell.length_c   1.000
_cell.angle_alpha   90.00
_cell.angle_beta   90.00
_cell.angle_gamma   90.00
#
_symmetry.space_group_name_H-M   'P 1'
#
loop_
_entity.id
_entity.type
_entity.pdbx_description
1 polymer ?
#
loop_
_entity_poly.entity_id
_entity_poly.type
_entity_poly.pdbx_seq_one_letter_code
_entity_poly.pdbx_strand_id
1 'polypeptide(L)'
;MKNHTLGIDIGSTTVKIAVLDKNETLLFADYERHFANIQETLANLLQKAYDQLGELSLCPVITGSGGLTLANHLDIPFVQEVIAVSTSLEHLAPKTDVAIELGGEDAKIIYFENGNIEQRMNGICAGGTGSFIDQMASLLQSDASGLNEYAKHYKALYPIAARCGVFAKTDIQPLINDGATKEDLSASIFQAVVNQTISGLACGKPIRGHVAFLGGPLHFLSELKAAFIRTLKLDEEHTIVPENSHLFAAIGSALNAKEDAASVSLTDLKERLRKTIHLDFE
;
A
#
# COMPACT_ATOMS: atom_id res chain seq x y z
N MET A 1 -16.93 24.16 -12.63
CA MET A 1 -16.80 23.97 -11.16
C MET A 1 -16.17 22.60 -10.96
N LYS A 2 -15.07 22.50 -10.21
CA LYS A 2 -14.51 21.18 -9.83
C LYS A 2 -15.59 20.37 -9.10
N ASN A 3 -15.76 19.11 -9.46
CA ASN A 3 -16.71 18.20 -8.82
C ASN A 3 -15.99 17.49 -7.64
N HIS A 4 -16.76 16.81 -6.79
CA HIS A 4 -16.16 15.82 -5.89
C HIS A 4 -15.49 14.72 -6.71
N THR A 5 -14.43 14.13 -6.21
CA THR A 5 -13.71 13.06 -6.90
C THR A 5 -13.63 11.82 -6.03
N LEU A 6 -13.59 10.67 -6.64
CA LEU A 6 -13.46 9.37 -5.99
C LEU A 6 -12.26 8.63 -6.59
N GLY A 7 -11.25 8.35 -5.79
CA GLY A 7 -10.18 7.45 -6.14
C GLY A 7 -10.46 6.04 -5.61
N ILE A 8 -10.23 5.05 -6.45
CA ILE A 8 -10.39 3.63 -6.14
C ILE A 8 -9.08 2.93 -6.45
N ASP A 9 -8.45 2.32 -5.46
CA ASP A 9 -7.24 1.51 -5.62
C ASP A 9 -7.58 0.03 -5.40
N ILE A 10 -7.45 -0.76 -6.46
CA ILE A 10 -7.62 -2.22 -6.43
C ILE A 10 -6.24 -2.86 -6.37
N GLY A 11 -5.74 -3.04 -5.16
CA GLY A 11 -4.49 -3.73 -4.93
C GLY A 11 -4.63 -5.25 -4.95
N SER A 12 -3.51 -5.97 -4.83
CA SER A 12 -3.48 -7.45 -4.83
C SER A 12 -4.22 -8.08 -3.64
N THR A 13 -4.28 -7.41 -2.50
CA THR A 13 -4.89 -7.94 -1.27
C THR A 13 -5.98 -7.04 -0.68
N THR A 14 -6.02 -5.77 -1.07
CA THR A 14 -6.91 -4.75 -0.49
C THR A 14 -7.58 -3.90 -1.56
N VAL A 15 -8.79 -3.45 -1.27
CA VAL A 15 -9.45 -2.34 -1.96
C VAL A 15 -9.38 -1.12 -1.07
N LYS A 16 -9.09 0.04 -1.64
CA LYS A 16 -9.05 1.32 -0.94
C LYS A 16 -9.84 2.35 -1.73
N ILE A 17 -10.51 3.24 -1.03
CA ILE A 17 -11.20 4.38 -1.65
C ILE A 17 -10.86 5.68 -0.92
N ALA A 18 -10.88 6.77 -1.67
CA ALA A 18 -10.73 8.13 -1.15
C ALA A 18 -11.70 9.07 -1.88
N VAL A 19 -12.45 9.85 -1.11
CA VAL A 19 -13.36 10.88 -1.63
C VAL A 19 -12.79 12.24 -1.29
N LEU A 20 -12.58 13.09 -2.29
CA LEU A 20 -12.13 14.46 -2.14
C LEU A 20 -13.25 15.44 -2.49
N ASP A 21 -13.26 16.57 -1.79
CA ASP A 21 -14.13 17.69 -2.14
C ASP A 21 -13.57 18.51 -3.33
N LYS A 22 -14.27 19.58 -3.67
CA LYS A 22 -13.90 20.53 -4.74
C LYS A 22 -12.58 21.24 -4.50
N ASN A 23 -12.13 21.29 -3.24
CA ASN A 23 -10.87 21.90 -2.82
C ASN A 23 -9.76 20.86 -2.60
N GLU A 24 -9.98 19.61 -3.05
CA GLU A 24 -9.07 18.50 -2.89
C GLU A 24 -8.84 18.08 -1.42
N THR A 25 -9.79 18.45 -0.54
CA THR A 25 -9.78 18.02 0.85
C THR A 25 -10.36 16.62 0.98
N LEU A 26 -9.70 15.76 1.75
CA LEU A 26 -10.16 14.39 2.00
C LEU A 26 -11.40 14.40 2.89
N LEU A 27 -12.54 13.97 2.35
CA LEU A 27 -13.82 13.86 3.06
C LEU A 27 -14.04 12.47 3.66
N PHE A 28 -13.60 11.45 2.96
CA PHE A 28 -13.74 10.05 3.37
C PHE A 28 -12.62 9.23 2.76
N ALA A 29 -12.09 8.31 3.53
CA ALA A 29 -11.20 7.26 3.02
C ALA A 29 -11.34 6.03 3.90
N ASP A 30 -11.31 4.87 3.27
CA ASP A 30 -11.31 3.58 3.97
C ASP A 30 -10.68 2.50 3.08
N TYR A 31 -10.34 1.36 3.69
CA TYR A 31 -9.79 0.21 3.00
C TYR A 31 -10.27 -1.08 3.65
N GLU A 32 -10.34 -2.13 2.83
CA GLU A 32 -10.66 -3.49 3.28
C GLU A 32 -9.84 -4.53 2.54
N ARG A 33 -9.53 -5.65 3.19
CA ARG A 33 -9.00 -6.84 2.52
C ARG A 33 -10.12 -7.51 1.72
N HIS A 34 -9.86 -7.82 0.45
CA HIS A 34 -10.91 -8.34 -0.43
C HIS A 34 -11.01 -9.88 -0.46
N PHE A 35 -10.00 -10.62 -0.01
CA PHE A 35 -10.03 -12.08 -0.01
C PHE A 35 -10.60 -12.69 -1.31
N ALA A 36 -10.17 -12.16 -2.45
CA ALA A 36 -10.65 -12.43 -3.80
C ALA A 36 -12.10 -11.95 -4.15
N ASN A 37 -12.80 -11.27 -3.23
CA ASN A 37 -14.14 -10.72 -3.46
C ASN A 37 -14.07 -9.19 -3.70
N ILE A 38 -13.41 -8.78 -4.78
CA ILE A 38 -13.10 -7.36 -5.06
C ILE A 38 -14.37 -6.51 -5.18
N GLN A 39 -15.35 -6.96 -5.99
CA GLN A 39 -16.57 -6.19 -6.26
C GLN A 39 -17.42 -6.01 -4.99
N GLU A 40 -17.56 -7.07 -4.19
CA GLU A 40 -18.31 -6.99 -2.93
C GLU A 40 -17.61 -6.05 -1.93
N THR A 41 -16.29 -6.16 -1.82
CA THR A 41 -15.48 -5.29 -0.95
C THR A 41 -15.60 -3.82 -1.38
N LEU A 42 -15.53 -3.54 -2.67
CA LEU A 42 -15.73 -2.18 -3.18
C LEU A 42 -17.15 -1.69 -2.91
N ALA A 43 -18.17 -2.54 -3.08
CA ALA A 43 -19.56 -2.18 -2.79
C ALA A 43 -19.75 -1.81 -1.31
N ASN A 44 -19.11 -2.55 -0.39
CA ASN A 44 -19.15 -2.25 1.05
C ASN A 44 -18.49 -0.91 1.36
N LEU A 45 -17.32 -0.62 0.78
CA LEU A 45 -16.62 0.65 0.96
C LEU A 45 -17.44 1.84 0.41
N LEU A 46 -18.06 1.68 -0.76
CA LEU A 46 -18.95 2.70 -1.32
C LEU A 46 -20.21 2.89 -0.46
N GLN A 47 -20.72 1.83 0.15
CA GLN A 47 -21.85 1.95 1.09
C GLN A 47 -21.46 2.74 2.33
N LYS A 48 -20.28 2.46 2.92
CA LYS A 48 -19.77 3.24 4.06
C LYS A 48 -19.61 4.73 3.72
N ALA A 49 -19.07 5.03 2.53
CA ALA A 49 -18.98 6.40 2.04
C ALA A 49 -20.35 7.06 1.93
N TYR A 50 -21.34 6.35 1.39
CA TYR A 50 -22.73 6.83 1.30
C TYR A 50 -23.35 7.07 2.68
N ASP A 51 -23.14 6.16 3.63
CA ASP A 51 -23.68 6.27 4.99
C ASP A 51 -23.12 7.49 5.74
N GLN A 52 -21.87 7.85 5.47
CA GLN A 52 -21.21 8.99 6.10
C GLN A 52 -21.45 10.32 5.39
N LEU A 53 -21.43 10.34 4.06
CA LEU A 53 -21.46 11.57 3.26
C LEU A 53 -22.84 11.85 2.62
N GLY A 54 -23.73 10.85 2.60
CA GLY A 54 -24.97 10.91 1.84
C GLY A 54 -24.77 10.72 0.33
N GLU A 55 -25.78 11.08 -0.45
CA GLU A 55 -25.72 11.02 -1.92
C GLU A 55 -24.82 12.13 -2.45
N LEU A 56 -23.77 11.75 -3.17
CA LEU A 56 -22.85 12.65 -3.85
C LEU A 56 -22.72 12.28 -5.32
N SER A 57 -22.57 13.31 -6.14
CA SER A 57 -22.11 13.17 -7.52
C SER A 57 -20.60 13.39 -7.56
N LEU A 58 -19.86 12.41 -8.06
CA LEU A 58 -18.40 12.42 -8.07
C LEU A 58 -17.84 11.92 -9.40
N CYS A 59 -16.60 12.33 -9.68
CA CYS A 59 -15.82 11.83 -10.81
C CYS A 59 -14.92 10.69 -10.32
N PRO A 60 -15.25 9.42 -10.61
CA PRO A 60 -14.43 8.29 -10.18
C PRO A 60 -13.22 8.07 -11.08
N VAL A 61 -12.12 7.61 -10.49
CA VAL A 61 -10.91 7.15 -11.19
C VAL A 61 -10.41 5.90 -10.50
N ILE A 62 -10.05 4.87 -11.25
CA ILE A 62 -9.54 3.60 -10.74
C ILE A 62 -8.03 3.49 -10.99
N THR A 63 -7.34 2.88 -10.05
CA THR A 63 -5.93 2.48 -10.14
C THR A 63 -5.70 1.11 -9.50
N GLY A 64 -4.46 0.68 -9.44
CA GLY A 64 -4.04 -0.57 -8.80
C GLY A 64 -3.92 -1.73 -9.78
N SER A 65 -3.16 -2.74 -9.39
CA SER A 65 -2.82 -3.90 -10.22
C SER A 65 -4.03 -4.72 -10.68
N GLY A 66 -5.10 -4.77 -9.88
CA GLY A 66 -6.38 -5.41 -10.20
C GLY A 66 -7.43 -4.48 -10.82
N GLY A 67 -7.13 -3.19 -11.01
CA GLY A 67 -8.13 -2.18 -11.31
C GLY A 67 -8.56 -2.08 -12.78
N LEU A 68 -7.70 -2.44 -13.72
CA LEU A 68 -7.93 -2.18 -15.16
C LEU A 68 -9.18 -2.88 -15.71
N THR A 69 -9.39 -4.14 -15.37
CA THR A 69 -10.57 -4.90 -15.81
C THR A 69 -11.86 -4.29 -15.24
N LEU A 70 -11.85 -3.96 -13.96
CA LEU A 70 -13.01 -3.33 -13.32
C LEU A 70 -13.30 -1.93 -13.88
N ALA A 71 -12.27 -1.14 -14.16
CA ALA A 71 -12.39 0.17 -14.80
C ALA A 71 -13.11 0.08 -16.14
N ASN A 72 -12.73 -0.89 -16.97
CA ASN A 72 -13.38 -1.14 -18.27
C ASN A 72 -14.84 -1.57 -18.11
N HIS A 73 -15.14 -2.47 -17.15
CA HIS A 73 -16.51 -2.92 -16.91
C HIS A 73 -17.43 -1.81 -16.38
N LEU A 74 -16.89 -0.90 -15.60
CA LEU A 74 -17.66 0.21 -15.01
C LEU A 74 -17.69 1.47 -15.90
N ASP A 75 -16.93 1.47 -17.00
CA ASP A 75 -16.71 2.66 -17.86
C ASP A 75 -16.16 3.84 -17.04
N ILE A 76 -15.11 3.55 -16.25
CA ILE A 76 -14.43 4.53 -15.39
C ILE A 76 -12.99 4.69 -15.87
N PRO A 77 -12.44 5.93 -15.90
CA PRO A 77 -11.04 6.15 -16.23
C PRO A 77 -10.08 5.38 -15.33
N PHE A 78 -9.02 4.82 -15.93
CA PHE A 78 -7.94 4.16 -15.22
C PHE A 78 -6.67 5.01 -15.26
N VAL A 79 -5.96 5.12 -14.15
CA VAL A 79 -4.63 5.72 -14.05
C VAL A 79 -3.63 4.70 -13.53
N GLN A 80 -2.43 4.72 -14.07
CA GLN A 80 -1.35 3.86 -13.57
C GLN A 80 -0.99 4.22 -12.13
N GLU A 81 -0.72 3.22 -11.32
CA GLU A 81 -0.47 3.38 -9.88
C GLU A 81 0.73 4.31 -9.59
N VAL A 82 1.81 4.21 -10.39
CA VAL A 82 2.96 5.11 -10.24
C VAL A 82 2.58 6.57 -10.45
N ILE A 83 1.67 6.86 -11.36
CA ILE A 83 1.18 8.23 -11.61
C ILE A 83 0.31 8.68 -10.44
N ALA A 84 -0.61 7.83 -9.96
CA ALA A 84 -1.46 8.13 -8.82
C ALA A 84 -0.63 8.44 -7.56
N VAL A 85 0.31 7.57 -7.21
CA VAL A 85 1.19 7.74 -6.05
C VAL A 85 2.06 8.99 -6.18
N SER A 86 2.64 9.25 -7.36
CA SER A 86 3.45 10.44 -7.61
C SER A 86 2.63 11.72 -7.46
N THR A 87 1.40 11.76 -7.96
CA THR A 87 0.50 12.89 -7.79
C THR A 87 0.20 13.15 -6.31
N SER A 88 -0.06 12.10 -5.52
CA SER A 88 -0.24 12.25 -4.08
C SER A 88 1.00 12.81 -3.39
N LEU A 89 2.19 12.32 -3.76
CA LEU A 89 3.45 12.80 -3.19
C LEU A 89 3.73 14.26 -3.52
N GLU A 90 3.52 14.67 -4.77
CA GLU A 90 3.67 16.07 -5.19
C GLU A 90 2.73 17.00 -4.41
N HIS A 91 1.53 16.53 -4.07
CA HIS A 91 0.50 17.31 -3.40
C HIS A 91 0.68 17.34 -1.87
N LEU A 92 0.96 16.19 -1.26
CA LEU A 92 0.94 15.98 0.19
C LEU A 92 2.32 15.90 0.82
N ALA A 93 3.36 15.57 0.05
CA ALA A 93 4.73 15.41 0.52
C ALA A 93 5.75 15.89 -0.53
N PRO A 94 5.69 17.17 -0.97
CA PRO A 94 6.44 17.67 -2.14
C PRO A 94 7.96 17.67 -1.97
N LYS A 95 8.48 17.48 -0.76
CA LYS A 95 9.92 17.37 -0.50
C LYS A 95 10.48 15.98 -0.78
N THR A 96 9.65 15.00 -1.14
CA THR A 96 10.09 13.60 -1.31
C THR A 96 11.08 13.47 -2.46
N ASP A 97 12.27 12.96 -2.14
CA ASP A 97 13.29 12.57 -3.13
C ASP A 97 13.17 11.08 -3.50
N VAL A 98 12.83 10.24 -2.54
CA VAL A 98 12.64 8.79 -2.71
C VAL A 98 11.41 8.35 -1.93
N ALA A 99 10.57 7.52 -2.53
CA ALA A 99 9.48 6.86 -1.83
C ALA A 99 9.73 5.34 -1.77
N ILE A 100 9.54 4.75 -0.59
CA ILE A 100 9.51 3.31 -0.38
C ILE A 100 8.07 2.93 -0.09
N GLU A 101 7.49 2.10 -0.95
CA GLU A 101 6.13 1.60 -0.81
C GLU A 101 6.12 0.09 -0.64
N LEU A 102 5.52 -0.39 0.43
CA LEU A 102 5.27 -1.81 0.65
C LEU A 102 3.78 -2.09 0.55
N GLY A 103 3.40 -2.93 -0.40
CA GLY A 103 2.05 -3.43 -0.60
C GLY A 103 1.83 -4.81 0.02
N GLY A 104 0.70 -5.43 -0.32
CA GLY A 104 0.38 -6.80 0.07
C GLY A 104 1.30 -7.83 -0.57
N GLU A 105 1.56 -7.70 -1.88
CA GLU A 105 2.36 -8.64 -2.67
C GLU A 105 3.47 -7.96 -3.47
N ASP A 106 3.52 -6.65 -3.48
CA ASP A 106 4.53 -5.86 -4.17
C ASP A 106 5.29 -4.93 -3.22
N ALA A 107 6.50 -4.60 -3.61
CA ALA A 107 7.36 -3.61 -2.99
C ALA A 107 7.93 -2.71 -4.08
N LYS A 108 7.98 -1.42 -3.85
CA LYS A 108 8.45 -0.42 -4.82
C LYS A 108 9.39 0.56 -4.18
N ILE A 109 10.38 1.02 -4.97
CA ILE A 109 11.15 2.23 -4.68
C ILE A 109 10.94 3.18 -5.85
N ILE A 110 10.55 4.40 -5.56
CA ILE A 110 10.30 5.45 -6.56
C ILE A 110 11.29 6.57 -6.29
N TYR A 111 12.10 6.88 -7.29
CA TYR A 111 13.07 7.98 -7.26
C TYR A 111 12.53 9.16 -8.06
N PHE A 112 12.64 10.35 -7.48
CA PHE A 112 12.29 11.62 -8.10
C PHE A 112 13.58 12.42 -8.34
N GLU A 113 14.07 12.43 -9.57
CA GLU A 113 15.34 13.04 -9.92
C GLU A 113 15.18 13.91 -11.18
N ASN A 114 15.51 15.19 -11.07
CA ASN A 114 15.51 16.12 -12.21
C ASN A 114 14.19 16.14 -13.03
N GLY A 115 13.06 16.03 -12.36
CA GLY A 115 11.75 15.99 -12.99
C GLY A 115 11.38 14.63 -13.63
N ASN A 116 12.22 13.61 -13.45
CA ASN A 116 11.95 12.26 -13.89
C ASN A 116 11.53 11.37 -12.73
N ILE A 117 10.67 10.40 -13.02
CA ILE A 117 10.23 9.38 -12.09
C ILE A 117 10.80 8.04 -12.52
N GLU A 118 11.60 7.43 -11.67
CA GLU A 118 12.11 6.06 -11.86
C GLU A 118 11.49 5.15 -10.82
N GLN A 119 10.67 4.19 -11.24
CA GLN A 119 10.11 3.17 -10.36
C GLN A 119 10.85 1.85 -10.51
N ARG A 120 11.21 1.26 -9.40
CA ARG A 120 11.70 -0.12 -9.30
C ARG A 120 10.73 -0.93 -8.45
N MET A 121 10.38 -2.11 -8.94
CA MET A 121 9.41 -2.98 -8.29
C MET A 121 9.98 -4.39 -8.24
N ASN A 122 9.67 -5.13 -7.16
CA ASN A 122 9.98 -6.54 -7.10
C ASN A 122 9.24 -7.29 -8.22
N GLY A 123 9.88 -8.32 -8.72
CA GLY A 123 9.27 -9.20 -9.73
C GLY A 123 8.21 -10.13 -9.12
N ILE A 124 8.32 -11.43 -9.45
CA ILE A 124 7.33 -12.46 -9.11
C ILE A 124 7.37 -12.87 -7.61
N CYS A 125 8.40 -12.48 -6.87
CA CYS A 125 8.58 -12.95 -5.49
C CYS A 125 7.97 -11.99 -4.46
N ALA A 126 7.04 -12.49 -3.65
CA ALA A 126 6.43 -11.74 -2.55
C ALA A 126 7.38 -11.50 -1.35
N GLY A 127 8.64 -11.91 -1.41
CA GLY A 127 9.65 -11.63 -0.38
C GLY A 127 9.79 -10.12 -0.14
N GLY A 128 9.74 -9.71 1.11
CA GLY A 128 9.79 -8.29 1.46
C GLY A 128 8.46 -7.55 1.37
N THR A 129 7.33 -8.24 1.34
CA THR A 129 5.98 -7.66 1.21
C THR A 129 5.10 -7.99 2.42
N GLY A 130 3.89 -7.44 2.44
CA GLY A 130 2.89 -7.74 3.48
C GLY A 130 2.55 -9.22 3.57
N SER A 131 2.40 -9.92 2.44
CA SER A 131 2.14 -11.36 2.41
C SER A 131 3.28 -12.17 3.02
N PHE A 132 4.53 -11.77 2.81
CA PHE A 132 5.67 -12.39 3.48
C PHE A 132 5.58 -12.21 5.01
N ILE A 133 5.25 -11.01 5.47
CA ILE A 133 5.09 -10.73 6.91
C ILE A 133 3.97 -11.58 7.50
N ASP A 134 2.81 -11.69 6.83
CA ASP A 134 1.68 -12.51 7.26
C ASP A 134 2.05 -14.00 7.35
N GLN A 135 2.83 -14.52 6.39
CA GLN A 135 3.33 -15.90 6.43
C GLN A 135 4.26 -16.14 7.61
N MET A 136 5.19 -15.22 7.86
CA MET A 136 6.12 -15.34 8.99
C MET A 136 5.41 -15.20 10.33
N ALA A 137 4.42 -14.32 10.42
CA ALA A 137 3.57 -14.19 11.61
C ALA A 137 2.85 -15.50 11.92
N SER A 138 2.30 -16.18 10.91
CA SER A 138 1.64 -17.47 11.07
C SER A 138 2.57 -18.55 11.65
N LEU A 139 3.86 -18.58 11.25
CA LEU A 139 4.86 -19.48 11.83
C LEU A 139 5.07 -19.26 13.33
N LEU A 140 4.95 -18.02 13.78
CA LEU A 140 5.07 -17.64 15.18
C LEU A 140 3.72 -17.69 15.94
N GLN A 141 2.67 -18.22 15.31
CA GLN A 141 1.31 -18.25 15.85
C GLN A 141 0.82 -16.85 16.27
N SER A 142 1.01 -15.89 15.36
CA SER A 142 0.68 -14.48 15.55
C SER A 142 0.14 -13.88 14.23
N ASP A 143 -0.09 -12.59 14.22
CA ASP A 143 -0.37 -11.77 13.05
C ASP A 143 0.68 -10.65 12.90
N ALA A 144 0.56 -9.85 11.85
CA ALA A 144 1.50 -8.76 11.59
C ALA A 144 1.55 -7.74 12.74
N SER A 145 0.40 -7.44 13.34
CA SER A 145 0.30 -6.53 14.50
C SER A 145 1.01 -7.12 15.73
N GLY A 146 0.82 -8.42 15.98
CA GLY A 146 1.52 -9.14 17.05
C GLY A 146 3.03 -9.16 16.84
N LEU A 147 3.52 -9.37 15.60
CA LEU A 147 4.95 -9.24 15.31
C LEU A 147 5.47 -7.83 15.64
N ASN A 148 4.69 -6.80 15.31
CA ASN A 148 5.08 -5.42 15.61
C ASN A 148 5.21 -5.18 17.12
N GLU A 149 4.29 -5.71 17.92
CA GLU A 149 4.34 -5.60 19.39
C GLU A 149 5.55 -6.36 19.96
N TYR A 150 5.81 -7.60 19.51
CA TYR A 150 7.00 -8.34 19.93
C TYR A 150 8.29 -7.60 19.55
N ALA A 151 8.40 -7.08 18.34
CA ALA A 151 9.59 -6.41 17.84
C ALA A 151 9.99 -5.17 18.65
N LYS A 152 9.07 -4.55 19.40
CA LYS A 152 9.41 -3.44 20.31
C LYS A 152 10.39 -3.80 21.42
N HIS A 153 10.50 -5.08 21.75
CA HIS A 153 11.26 -5.59 22.90
C HIS A 153 12.42 -6.49 22.50
N TYR A 154 12.84 -6.49 21.23
CA TYR A 154 13.94 -7.31 20.76
C TYR A 154 15.28 -6.92 21.42
N LYS A 155 16.16 -7.90 21.55
CA LYS A 155 17.53 -7.73 22.08
C LYS A 155 18.60 -8.15 21.09
N ALA A 156 18.28 -9.05 20.17
CA ALA A 156 19.18 -9.56 19.15
C ALA A 156 18.49 -9.67 17.79
N LEU A 157 19.27 -9.54 16.71
CA LEU A 157 18.81 -9.76 15.34
C LEU A 157 19.52 -10.96 14.75
N TYR A 158 18.75 -11.88 14.16
CA TYR A 158 19.26 -13.05 13.46
C TYR A 158 19.19 -12.85 11.94
N PRO A 159 20.15 -13.39 11.18
CA PRO A 159 20.09 -13.35 9.73
C PRO A 159 18.97 -14.27 9.23
N ILE A 160 18.02 -13.70 8.52
CA ILE A 160 16.90 -14.40 7.88
C ILE A 160 16.83 -13.98 6.41
N ALA A 161 16.71 -14.95 5.49
CA ALA A 161 16.57 -14.68 4.08
C ALA A 161 15.11 -14.36 3.73
N ALA A 162 14.83 -13.13 3.34
CA ALA A 162 13.49 -12.69 2.92
C ALA A 162 13.18 -12.97 1.44
N ARG A 163 13.85 -13.93 0.81
CA ARG A 163 13.68 -14.22 -0.63
C ARG A 163 12.39 -14.94 -0.95
N CYS A 164 12.02 -15.90 -0.11
CA CYS A 164 10.83 -16.73 -0.28
C CYS A 164 10.41 -17.22 1.11
N GLY A 165 9.09 -17.31 1.35
CA GLY A 165 8.55 -17.79 2.62
C GLY A 165 9.02 -19.21 2.99
N VAL A 166 9.28 -20.07 1.99
CA VAL A 166 9.81 -21.41 2.22
C VAL A 166 11.25 -21.37 2.78
N PHE A 167 12.12 -20.57 2.16
CA PHE A 167 13.50 -20.42 2.66
C PHE A 167 13.56 -19.70 4.01
N ALA A 168 12.75 -18.65 4.19
CA ALA A 168 12.66 -17.98 5.48
C ALA A 168 12.21 -18.94 6.60
N LYS A 169 11.28 -19.85 6.31
CA LYS A 169 10.88 -20.90 7.26
C LYS A 169 12.05 -21.81 7.65
N THR A 170 12.90 -22.19 6.69
CA THR A 170 14.09 -23.03 6.98
C THR A 170 15.13 -22.29 7.81
N ASP A 171 15.19 -20.96 7.74
CA ASP A 171 16.07 -20.16 8.60
C ASP A 171 15.50 -19.98 10.00
N ILE A 172 14.18 -19.77 10.11
CA ILE A 172 13.50 -19.49 11.38
C ILE A 172 13.35 -20.74 12.24
N GLN A 173 13.06 -21.91 11.67
CA GLN A 173 12.79 -23.12 12.43
C GLN A 173 13.97 -23.56 13.31
N PRO A 174 15.24 -23.58 12.86
CA PRO A 174 16.38 -23.83 13.72
C PRO A 174 16.49 -22.82 14.88
N LEU A 175 16.28 -21.53 14.61
CA LEU A 175 16.34 -20.48 15.62
C LEU A 175 15.31 -20.70 16.74
N ILE A 176 14.09 -21.12 16.37
CA ILE A 176 13.05 -21.48 17.35
C ILE A 176 13.52 -22.67 18.22
N ASN A 177 14.10 -23.70 17.58
CA ASN A 177 14.59 -24.88 18.28
C ASN A 177 15.75 -24.54 19.22
N ASP A 178 16.56 -23.55 18.87
CA ASP A 178 17.69 -23.06 19.69
C ASP A 178 17.23 -22.05 20.77
N GLY A 179 15.93 -21.78 20.89
CA GLY A 179 15.36 -20.95 21.95
C GLY A 179 15.34 -19.45 21.66
N ALA A 180 15.44 -19.04 20.41
CA ALA A 180 15.24 -17.63 20.03
C ALA A 180 13.85 -17.15 20.45
N THR A 181 13.77 -15.92 20.97
CA THR A 181 12.51 -15.33 21.46
C THR A 181 11.64 -14.84 20.32
N LYS A 182 10.33 -14.75 20.55
CA LYS A 182 9.40 -14.15 19.55
C LYS A 182 9.75 -12.70 19.25
N GLU A 183 10.23 -11.97 20.26
CA GLU A 183 10.68 -10.60 20.16
C GLU A 183 11.84 -10.46 19.15
N ASP A 184 12.87 -11.27 19.33
CA ASP A 184 14.04 -11.26 18.46
C ASP A 184 13.73 -11.76 17.05
N LEU A 185 12.90 -12.80 16.93
CA LEU A 185 12.47 -13.34 15.64
C LEU A 185 11.61 -12.33 14.87
N SER A 186 10.70 -11.62 15.54
CA SER A 186 9.85 -10.62 14.90
C SER A 186 10.67 -9.44 14.37
N ALA A 187 11.60 -8.92 15.16
CA ALA A 187 12.52 -7.87 14.72
C ALA A 187 13.43 -8.35 13.58
N SER A 188 13.88 -9.60 13.62
CA SER A 188 14.70 -10.22 12.57
C SER A 188 13.94 -10.39 11.26
N ILE A 189 12.65 -10.75 11.31
CA ILE A 189 11.77 -10.80 10.14
C ILE A 189 11.64 -9.42 9.52
N PHE A 190 11.40 -8.37 10.29
CA PHE A 190 11.32 -7.01 9.78
C PHE A 190 12.64 -6.54 9.18
N GLN A 191 13.77 -6.85 9.82
CA GLN A 191 15.09 -6.54 9.26
C GLN A 191 15.35 -7.28 7.95
N ALA A 192 14.87 -8.51 7.80
CA ALA A 192 14.96 -9.27 6.55
C ALA A 192 14.14 -8.60 5.42
N VAL A 193 12.94 -8.09 5.72
CA VAL A 193 12.13 -7.30 4.77
C VAL A 193 12.89 -6.05 4.31
N VAL A 194 13.49 -5.31 5.26
CA VAL A 194 14.27 -4.11 4.96
C VAL A 194 15.46 -4.44 4.05
N ASN A 195 16.23 -5.47 4.41
CA ASN A 195 17.40 -5.89 3.63
C ASN A 195 17.01 -6.33 2.21
N GLN A 196 15.92 -7.08 2.07
CA GLN A 196 15.42 -7.51 0.77
C GLN A 196 14.96 -6.34 -0.09
N THR A 197 14.25 -5.38 0.49
CA THR A 197 13.80 -4.18 -0.23
C THR A 197 15.00 -3.35 -0.71
N ILE A 198 15.94 -3.06 0.18
CA ILE A 198 17.10 -2.23 -0.16
C ILE A 198 18.01 -2.94 -1.16
N SER A 199 18.42 -4.18 -0.90
CA SER A 199 19.35 -4.90 -1.79
C SER A 199 18.69 -5.32 -3.10
N GLY A 200 17.44 -5.77 -3.05
CA GLY A 200 16.71 -6.32 -4.20
C GLY A 200 16.17 -5.26 -5.16
N LEU A 201 15.75 -4.11 -4.66
CA LEU A 201 15.15 -3.05 -5.48
C LEU A 201 16.11 -1.91 -5.77
N ALA A 202 16.83 -1.41 -4.77
CA ALA A 202 17.76 -0.31 -5.01
C ALA A 202 18.95 -0.74 -5.87
N CYS A 203 19.38 -2.03 -5.77
CA CYS A 203 20.44 -2.60 -6.58
C CYS A 203 21.68 -1.68 -6.64
N GLY A 204 22.09 -1.15 -5.50
CA GLY A 204 23.23 -0.24 -5.38
C GLY A 204 22.94 1.23 -5.67
N LYS A 205 21.76 1.59 -6.17
CA LYS A 205 21.38 3.01 -6.28
C LYS A 205 21.14 3.58 -4.89
N PRO A 206 21.77 4.71 -4.51
CA PRO A 206 21.61 5.28 -3.18
C PRO A 206 20.16 5.68 -2.89
N ILE A 207 19.66 5.30 -1.71
CA ILE A 207 18.42 5.83 -1.13
C ILE A 207 18.83 6.96 -0.19
N ARG A 208 18.63 8.19 -0.58
CA ARG A 208 19.08 9.38 0.14
C ARG A 208 18.15 10.56 -0.14
N GLY A 209 18.37 11.65 0.61
CA GLY A 209 17.50 12.81 0.62
C GLY A 209 16.28 12.55 1.52
N HIS A 210 15.16 13.15 1.19
CA HIS A 210 13.90 12.97 1.93
C HIS A 210 13.20 11.69 1.46
N VAL A 211 13.07 10.75 2.37
CA VAL A 211 12.50 9.42 2.08
C VAL A 211 11.10 9.31 2.65
N ALA A 212 10.12 9.10 1.79
CA ALA A 212 8.73 8.87 2.18
C ALA A 212 8.42 7.38 2.30
N PHE A 213 7.72 7.00 3.37
CA PHE A 213 7.30 5.65 3.65
C PHE A 213 5.81 5.48 3.38
N LEU A 214 5.45 4.62 2.43
CA LEU A 214 4.10 4.43 1.92
C LEU A 214 3.67 2.95 2.00
N GLY A 215 2.34 2.76 1.92
CA GLY A 215 1.73 1.43 1.89
C GLY A 215 1.34 0.91 3.27
N GLY A 216 0.44 -0.08 3.29
CA GLY A 216 -0.15 -0.62 4.51
C GLY A 216 0.88 -1.12 5.52
N PRO A 217 1.82 -1.99 5.15
CA PRO A 217 2.85 -2.47 6.08
C PRO A 217 3.64 -1.35 6.76
N LEU A 218 4.06 -0.33 6.02
CA LEU A 218 4.83 0.80 6.59
C LEU A 218 3.95 1.79 7.35
N HIS A 219 2.66 1.84 7.07
CA HIS A 219 1.71 2.66 7.82
C HIS A 219 1.40 2.06 9.19
N PHE A 220 1.09 0.75 9.24
CA PHE A 220 0.60 0.09 10.45
C PHE A 220 1.72 -0.49 11.33
N LEU A 221 2.87 -0.87 10.76
CA LEU A 221 3.95 -1.54 11.48
C LEU A 221 5.08 -0.55 11.81
N SER A 222 4.99 0.07 12.98
CA SER A 222 5.97 1.08 13.44
C SER A 222 7.39 0.52 13.51
N GLU A 223 7.56 -0.73 13.92
CA GLU A 223 8.87 -1.35 14.08
C GLU A 223 9.51 -1.74 12.73
N LEU A 224 8.69 -2.08 11.73
CA LEU A 224 9.17 -2.26 10.36
C LEU A 224 9.70 -0.93 9.79
N LYS A 225 8.95 0.16 9.95
CA LYS A 225 9.38 1.50 9.54
C LYS A 225 10.64 1.94 10.29
N ALA A 226 10.70 1.72 11.60
CA ALA A 226 11.88 2.00 12.41
C ALA A 226 13.12 1.23 11.92
N ALA A 227 12.94 -0.01 11.48
CA ALA A 227 14.04 -0.81 10.91
C ALA A 227 14.57 -0.21 9.59
N PHE A 228 13.70 0.31 8.73
CA PHE A 228 14.12 1.08 7.53
C PHE A 228 14.91 2.33 7.91
N ILE A 229 14.36 3.15 8.80
CA ILE A 229 14.97 4.42 9.25
C ILE A 229 16.37 4.15 9.80
N ARG A 230 16.51 3.15 10.67
CA ARG A 230 17.80 2.75 11.26
C ARG A 230 18.79 2.25 10.21
N THR A 231 18.35 1.41 9.29
CA THR A 231 19.23 0.81 8.27
C THR A 231 19.69 1.85 7.26
N LEU A 232 18.83 2.76 6.86
CA LEU A 232 19.14 3.88 5.95
C LEU A 232 19.83 5.05 6.66
N LYS A 233 19.93 5.02 8.00
CA LYS A 233 20.49 6.09 8.83
C LYS A 233 19.83 7.45 8.60
N LEU A 234 18.50 7.46 8.46
CA LEU A 234 17.72 8.67 8.27
C LEU A 234 17.53 9.39 9.62
N ASP A 235 17.61 10.71 9.59
CA ASP A 235 17.19 11.57 10.67
C ASP A 235 15.72 12.01 10.51
N GLU A 236 15.21 12.81 11.45
CA GLU A 236 13.85 13.34 11.42
C GLU A 236 13.58 14.22 10.19
N GLU A 237 14.55 15.02 9.77
CA GLU A 237 14.39 15.95 8.64
C GLU A 237 14.22 15.19 7.33
N HIS A 238 14.96 14.07 7.17
CA HIS A 238 14.95 13.25 5.96
C HIS A 238 13.93 12.11 5.98
N THR A 239 13.16 11.99 7.07
CA THR A 239 12.11 10.96 7.22
C THR A 239 10.74 11.58 6.99
N ILE A 240 10.05 11.16 5.93
CA ILE A 240 8.70 11.60 5.63
C ILE A 240 7.73 10.44 5.92
N VAL A 241 6.83 10.64 6.88
CA VAL A 241 5.75 9.73 7.22
C VAL A 241 4.43 10.46 7.00
N PRO A 242 3.88 10.43 5.78
CA PRO A 242 2.66 11.16 5.48
C PRO A 242 1.47 10.57 6.24
N GLU A 243 0.56 11.43 6.64
CA GLU A 243 -0.77 11.01 7.07
C GLU A 243 -1.46 10.25 5.93
N ASN A 244 -2.21 9.19 6.26
CA ASN A 244 -2.87 8.34 5.25
C ASN A 244 -1.93 7.73 4.20
N SER A 245 -0.69 7.47 4.55
CA SER A 245 0.35 6.95 3.64
C SER A 245 -0.04 5.64 2.93
N HIS A 246 -0.95 4.86 3.50
CA HIS A 246 -1.50 3.62 2.93
C HIS A 246 -2.60 3.85 1.88
N LEU A 247 -3.06 5.09 1.73
CA LEU A 247 -4.15 5.50 0.82
C LEU A 247 -3.66 6.35 -0.36
N PHE A 248 -2.36 6.53 -0.51
CA PHE A 248 -1.77 7.45 -1.49
C PHE A 248 -2.15 7.11 -2.94
N ALA A 249 -2.25 5.84 -3.30
CA ALA A 249 -2.71 5.45 -4.63
C ALA A 249 -4.18 5.85 -4.86
N ALA A 250 -5.06 5.64 -3.88
CA ALA A 250 -6.46 6.04 -3.96
C ALA A 250 -6.63 7.58 -3.99
N ILE A 251 -5.92 8.31 -3.13
CA ILE A 251 -5.94 9.78 -3.10
C ILE A 251 -5.42 10.34 -4.43
N GLY A 252 -4.30 9.83 -4.92
CA GLY A 252 -3.70 10.26 -6.18
C GLY A 252 -4.59 9.97 -7.39
N SER A 253 -5.35 8.87 -7.39
CA SER A 253 -6.36 8.60 -8.41
C SER A 253 -7.43 9.67 -8.41
N ALA A 254 -7.96 10.03 -7.23
CA ALA A 254 -8.95 11.09 -7.10
C ALA A 254 -8.41 12.45 -7.60
N LEU A 255 -7.14 12.77 -7.28
CA LEU A 255 -6.48 13.98 -7.76
C LEU A 255 -6.24 14.00 -9.29
N ASN A 256 -6.16 12.84 -9.92
CA ASN A 256 -6.03 12.70 -11.37
C ASN A 256 -7.36 12.76 -12.15
N ALA A 257 -8.49 12.94 -11.47
CA ALA A 257 -9.77 13.11 -12.15
C ALA A 257 -9.75 14.39 -13.00
N LYS A 258 -10.14 14.26 -14.28
CA LYS A 258 -10.21 15.40 -15.20
C LYS A 258 -11.35 16.34 -14.81
N GLU A 259 -11.16 17.64 -15.00
CA GLU A 259 -12.16 18.66 -14.66
C GLU A 259 -13.47 18.51 -15.45
N ASP A 260 -13.40 17.98 -16.67
CA ASP A 260 -14.52 17.72 -17.59
C ASP A 260 -15.05 16.28 -17.53
N ALA A 261 -14.54 15.46 -16.59
CA ALA A 261 -14.95 14.07 -16.45
C ALA A 261 -16.44 13.98 -16.09
N ALA A 262 -17.10 12.97 -16.66
CA ALA A 262 -18.48 12.68 -16.33
C ALA A 262 -18.62 12.31 -14.84
N SER A 263 -19.56 12.96 -14.16
CA SER A 263 -19.87 12.62 -12.79
C SER A 263 -20.93 11.53 -12.72
N VAL A 264 -20.82 10.67 -11.73
CA VAL A 264 -21.76 9.60 -11.42
C VAL A 264 -22.16 9.70 -9.96
N SER A 265 -23.42 9.37 -9.64
CA SER A 265 -23.86 9.35 -8.25
C SER A 265 -23.35 8.09 -7.54
N LEU A 266 -23.16 8.15 -6.22
CA LEU A 266 -22.76 6.98 -5.43
C LEU A 266 -23.75 5.83 -5.60
N THR A 267 -25.05 6.12 -5.67
CA THR A 267 -26.08 5.10 -5.90
C THR A 267 -25.95 4.45 -7.27
N ASP A 268 -25.77 5.22 -8.34
CA ASP A 268 -25.59 4.69 -9.69
C ASP A 268 -24.31 3.85 -9.80
N LEU A 269 -23.23 4.31 -9.20
CA LEU A 269 -21.97 3.55 -9.18
C LEU A 269 -22.12 2.20 -8.49
N LYS A 270 -22.81 2.15 -7.35
CA LYS A 270 -23.11 0.88 -6.65
C LYS A 270 -23.98 -0.05 -7.50
N GLU A 271 -24.96 0.50 -8.23
CA GLU A 271 -25.82 -0.29 -9.12
C GLU A 271 -25.04 -0.86 -10.31
N ARG A 272 -24.17 -0.07 -10.93
CA ARG A 272 -23.26 -0.54 -12.00
C ARG A 272 -22.38 -1.67 -11.50
N LEU A 273 -21.79 -1.52 -10.31
CA LEU A 273 -20.93 -2.53 -9.70
C LEU A 273 -21.70 -3.84 -9.44
N ARG A 274 -22.94 -3.77 -8.92
CA ARG A 274 -23.76 -4.96 -8.70
C ARG A 274 -24.05 -5.74 -9.99
N LYS A 275 -24.19 -5.06 -11.11
CA LYS A 275 -24.41 -5.70 -12.43
C LYS A 275 -23.15 -6.47 -12.87
N THR A 276 -21.94 -6.02 -12.50
CA THR A 276 -20.69 -6.72 -12.84
C THR A 276 -20.51 -8.02 -12.03
N ILE A 277 -21.02 -8.10 -10.81
CA ILE A 277 -20.93 -9.32 -9.96
C ILE A 277 -21.60 -10.53 -10.62
N HIS A 278 -22.58 -10.31 -11.51
CA HIS A 278 -23.29 -11.38 -12.21
C HIS A 278 -22.70 -11.75 -13.57
N LEU A 279 -21.72 -11.01 -14.08
CA LEU A 279 -21.10 -11.24 -15.39
C LEU A 279 -19.89 -12.21 -15.33
N ASP A 280 -19.33 -12.45 -14.16
CA ASP A 280 -18.15 -13.32 -14.00
C ASP A 280 -18.49 -14.83 -13.98
N PHE A 281 -19.73 -15.23 -14.28
CA PHE A 281 -20.19 -16.63 -14.29
C PHE A 281 -20.71 -17.11 -15.65
N GLU A 282 -20.55 -16.34 -16.70
CA GLU A 282 -20.78 -16.76 -18.10
C GLU A 282 -19.44 -16.80 -18.88
#